data_b9678431fcd0496e47ea3985cb3838fd
#
_entry.id   b9678431fcd0496e47ea3985cb3838fd
#
_cell.length_a   1.000
_cell.length_b   1.000
_cell.length_c   1.000
_cell.angle_alpha   90.00
_cell.angle_beta   90.00
_cell.angle_gamma   90.00
#
_symmetry.space_group_name_H-M   'P 1'
#
loop_
_entity.id
_entity.type
_entity.pdbx_description
1 polymer ?
#
loop_
_entity_poly.entity_id
_entity_poly.type
_entity_poly.pdbx_seq_one_letter_code
_entity_poly.pdbx_strand_id
1 'polypeptide(L)'
;MPTQPKSMKERIDELRKRKEQALAAGSEKAVDAQHAKGKLTARERVDALLDPGSFTETDMHAVHRSSDFGMDKRKVPGDGVVTGHGTIDGRRVCVFAQDFTVFGGSLGEVHAEKITKVQDLAIKMGVPCIGINDSGGARIQEGVVALNGYAEIFWRNVQASGIVPQLSPVSYTHLTLPTN
;
A
#
# COMPACT_ATOMS: atom_id res chain seq x y z
N MET A 1 22.29 22.12 -21.61
CA MET A 1 23.51 22.26 -20.80
C MET A 1 23.58 21.03 -19.88
N PRO A 2 24.71 20.32 -19.80
CA PRO A 2 24.83 19.22 -18.85
C PRO A 2 24.74 19.78 -17.43
N THR A 3 23.78 19.31 -16.67
CA THR A 3 23.63 19.62 -15.23
C THR A 3 24.87 19.12 -14.51
N GLN A 4 25.52 19.98 -13.72
CA GLN A 4 26.63 19.57 -12.87
C GLN A 4 26.19 18.40 -11.95
N PRO A 5 27.06 17.42 -11.74
CA PRO A 5 26.75 16.30 -10.87
C PRO A 5 26.52 16.79 -9.44
N LYS A 6 25.36 16.42 -8.85
CA LYS A 6 25.01 16.75 -7.47
C LYS A 6 26.05 16.20 -6.50
N SER A 7 26.40 16.98 -5.49
CA SER A 7 27.25 16.55 -4.38
C SER A 7 26.57 15.41 -3.58
N MET A 8 27.36 14.65 -2.79
CA MET A 8 26.81 13.60 -1.93
C MET A 8 25.80 14.16 -0.92
N LYS A 9 26.05 15.34 -0.36
CA LYS A 9 25.14 16.00 0.59
C LYS A 9 23.79 16.30 -0.08
N GLU A 10 23.79 16.90 -1.28
CA GLU A 10 22.56 17.19 -2.02
C GLU A 10 21.76 15.91 -2.36
N ARG A 11 22.43 14.80 -2.65
CA ARG A 11 21.78 13.51 -2.90
C ARG A 11 21.13 12.94 -1.63
N ILE A 12 21.79 13.06 -0.49
CA ILE A 12 21.26 12.64 0.80
C ILE A 12 20.04 13.49 1.18
N ASP A 13 20.12 14.81 1.01
CA ASP A 13 19.01 15.71 1.32
C ASP A 13 17.81 15.45 0.39
N GLU A 14 18.06 15.18 -0.90
CA GLU A 14 17.01 14.77 -1.84
C GLU A 14 16.35 13.44 -1.41
N LEU A 15 17.13 12.46 -1.00
CA LEU A 15 16.59 11.17 -0.51
C LEU A 15 15.72 11.37 0.75
N ARG A 16 16.17 12.18 1.70
CA ARG A 16 15.39 12.52 2.91
C ARG A 16 14.05 13.16 2.53
N LYS A 17 14.08 14.15 1.63
CA LYS A 17 12.86 14.80 1.15
C LYS A 17 11.90 13.82 0.47
N ARG A 18 12.41 12.92 -0.36
CA ARG A 18 11.58 11.87 -0.99
C ARG A 18 10.98 10.90 0.04
N LYS A 19 11.75 10.57 1.08
CA LYS A 19 11.25 9.74 2.18
C LYS A 19 10.14 10.44 2.94
N GLU A 20 10.30 11.72 3.29
CA GLU A 20 9.27 12.53 3.93
C GLU A 20 7.99 12.59 3.08
N GLN A 21 8.11 12.80 1.77
CA GLN A 21 6.97 12.77 0.85
C GLN A 21 6.26 11.42 0.83
N ALA A 22 7.01 10.31 0.85
CA ALA A 22 6.43 8.97 0.88
C ALA A 22 5.73 8.67 2.23
N LEU A 23 6.23 9.24 3.33
CA LEU A 23 5.63 9.10 4.65
C LEU A 23 4.37 9.95 4.83
N ALA A 24 4.28 11.09 4.15
CA ALA A 24 3.13 11.99 4.24
C ALA A 24 1.84 11.41 3.62
N ALA A 25 1.95 10.38 2.77
CA ALA A 25 0.82 9.74 2.10
C ALA A 25 -0.04 10.72 1.25
N GLY A 26 -1.32 10.85 1.54
CA GLY A 26 -2.22 11.79 0.87
C GLY A 26 -2.03 13.24 1.29
N SER A 27 -2.86 14.14 0.77
CA SER A 27 -2.85 15.54 1.20
C SER A 27 -3.37 15.67 2.64
N GLU A 28 -2.92 16.71 3.37
CA GLU A 28 -3.42 17.03 4.73
C GLU A 28 -4.95 17.01 4.77
N LYS A 29 -5.61 17.64 3.79
CA LYS A 29 -7.07 17.66 3.70
C LYS A 29 -7.67 16.25 3.59
N ALA A 30 -7.01 15.32 2.90
CA ALA A 30 -7.49 13.95 2.77
C ALA A 30 -7.29 13.16 4.08
N VAL A 31 -6.20 13.40 4.78
CA VAL A 31 -5.91 12.82 6.10
C VAL A 31 -6.92 13.33 7.12
N ASP A 32 -7.14 14.66 7.19
CA ASP A 32 -8.15 15.25 8.08
C ASP A 32 -9.55 14.71 7.83
N ALA A 33 -9.93 14.55 6.55
CA ALA A 33 -11.22 13.98 6.17
C ALA A 33 -11.35 12.49 6.57
N GLN A 34 -10.24 11.74 6.63
CA GLN A 34 -10.19 10.37 7.12
C GLN A 34 -10.37 10.35 8.65
N HIS A 35 -9.63 11.17 9.36
CA HIS A 35 -9.73 11.30 10.82
C HIS A 35 -11.11 11.81 11.27
N ALA A 36 -11.71 12.76 10.55
CA ALA A 36 -13.07 13.26 10.85
C ALA A 36 -14.15 12.16 10.77
N LYS A 37 -13.87 11.06 10.05
CA LYS A 37 -14.73 9.85 9.99
C LYS A 37 -14.41 8.84 11.10
N GLY A 38 -13.51 9.16 12.02
CA GLY A 38 -13.05 8.24 13.06
C GLY A 38 -12.12 7.12 12.53
N LYS A 39 -11.55 7.29 11.32
CA LYS A 39 -10.68 6.29 10.69
C LYS A 39 -9.23 6.71 10.75
N LEU A 40 -8.35 5.77 11.02
CA LEU A 40 -6.90 5.92 10.89
C LEU A 40 -6.47 5.86 9.43
N THR A 41 -5.35 6.48 9.11
CA THR A 41 -4.65 6.28 7.82
C THR A 41 -4.06 4.87 7.73
N ALA A 42 -3.66 4.44 6.54
CA ALA A 42 -3.04 3.13 6.35
C ALA A 42 -1.79 2.94 7.23
N ARG A 43 -0.95 3.96 7.31
CA ARG A 43 0.29 3.92 8.11
C ARG A 43 0.00 3.83 9.60
N GLU A 44 -0.90 4.64 10.12
CA GLU A 44 -1.32 4.59 11.53
C GLU A 44 -1.91 3.21 11.91
N ARG A 45 -2.63 2.56 10.99
CA ARG A 45 -3.14 1.20 11.21
C ARG A 45 -2.03 0.16 11.28
N VAL A 46 -1.01 0.28 10.40
CA VAL A 46 0.16 -0.60 10.43
C VAL A 46 0.95 -0.40 11.72
N ASP A 47 1.16 0.85 12.13
CA ASP A 47 1.87 1.19 13.37
C ASP A 47 1.11 0.71 14.63
N ALA A 48 -0.23 0.77 14.60
CA ALA A 48 -1.06 0.27 15.70
C ALA A 48 -1.15 -1.27 15.76
N LEU A 49 -0.93 -1.94 14.64
CA LEU A 49 -1.02 -3.40 14.53
C LEU A 49 0.28 -4.10 14.93
N LEU A 50 1.42 -3.53 14.54
CA LEU A 50 2.72 -4.18 14.68
C LEU A 50 3.45 -3.76 15.96
N ASP A 51 4.36 -4.60 16.41
CA ASP A 51 5.25 -4.26 17.52
C ASP A 51 6.04 -2.99 17.22
N PRO A 52 6.19 -2.06 18.19
CA PRO A 52 6.88 -0.80 17.99
C PRO A 52 8.29 -0.98 17.39
N GLY A 53 8.55 -0.29 16.29
CA GLY A 53 9.85 -0.31 15.59
C GLY A 53 10.16 -1.58 14.80
N SER A 54 9.24 -2.56 14.73
CA SER A 54 9.43 -3.80 13.98
C SER A 54 9.16 -3.65 12.48
N PHE A 55 8.42 -2.62 12.06
CA PHE A 55 7.99 -2.48 10.68
C PHE A 55 9.14 -2.14 9.72
N THR A 56 9.30 -2.96 8.71
CA THR A 56 10.18 -2.71 7.58
C THR A 56 9.32 -2.55 6.31
N GLU A 57 9.22 -1.30 5.85
CA GLU A 57 8.44 -0.97 4.65
C GLU A 57 9.18 -1.35 3.37
N THR A 58 8.44 -1.88 2.40
CA THR A 58 8.94 -2.20 1.06
C THR A 58 8.32 -1.27 0.03
N ASP A 59 9.12 -0.92 -1.00
CA ASP A 59 8.67 -0.17 -2.18
C ASP A 59 7.97 1.18 -1.88
N MET A 60 8.38 1.87 -0.80
CA MET A 60 7.79 3.15 -0.39
C MET A 60 7.91 4.26 -1.45
N HIS A 61 8.87 4.15 -2.36
CA HIS A 61 9.10 5.13 -3.43
C HIS A 61 8.47 4.75 -4.78
N ALA A 62 7.84 3.57 -4.87
CA ALA A 62 7.17 3.14 -6.09
C ALA A 62 6.00 4.08 -6.43
N VAL A 63 5.83 4.40 -7.70
CA VAL A 63 4.75 5.25 -8.22
C VAL A 63 4.09 4.56 -9.41
N HIS A 64 2.81 4.83 -9.65
CA HIS A 64 2.11 4.27 -10.81
C HIS A 64 2.78 4.65 -12.14
N ARG A 65 2.58 3.85 -13.18
CA ARG A 65 3.15 4.06 -14.52
C ARG A 65 2.21 4.80 -15.48
N SER A 66 0.95 4.95 -15.11
CA SER A 66 -0.06 5.59 -15.95
C SER A 66 0.31 7.02 -16.31
N SER A 67 0.09 7.37 -17.60
CA SER A 67 0.23 8.71 -18.15
C SER A 67 -1.12 9.31 -18.57
N ASP A 68 -2.14 8.48 -18.73
CA ASP A 68 -3.45 8.89 -19.22
C ASP A 68 -4.25 9.68 -18.17
N PHE A 69 -5.23 10.42 -18.60
CA PHE A 69 -6.11 11.23 -17.74
C PHE A 69 -5.38 12.18 -16.77
N GLY A 70 -4.17 12.65 -17.14
CA GLY A 70 -3.35 13.57 -16.33
C GLY A 70 -2.67 12.89 -15.14
N MET A 71 -2.59 11.57 -15.12
CA MET A 71 -1.91 10.80 -14.09
C MET A 71 -0.39 11.04 -14.07
N ASP A 72 0.21 11.41 -15.21
CA ASP A 72 1.61 11.81 -15.31
C ASP A 72 2.00 12.92 -14.32
N LYS A 73 1.06 13.82 -14.01
CA LYS A 73 1.21 14.96 -13.08
C LYS A 73 0.89 14.63 -11.62
N ARG A 74 0.40 13.44 -11.34
CA ARG A 74 -0.10 13.03 -10.01
C ARG A 74 0.64 11.81 -9.48
N LYS A 75 1.97 11.83 -9.53
CA LYS A 75 2.82 10.75 -9.02
C LYS A 75 2.93 10.83 -7.50
N VAL A 76 2.27 9.90 -6.80
CA VAL A 76 2.30 9.81 -5.34
C VAL A 76 3.16 8.59 -4.94
N PRO A 77 4.23 8.79 -4.15
CA PRO A 77 5.04 7.68 -3.65
C PRO A 77 4.21 6.68 -2.85
N GLY A 78 4.54 5.40 -2.97
CA GLY A 78 3.80 4.32 -2.33
C GLY A 78 2.54 3.89 -3.07
N ASP A 79 2.08 4.65 -4.06
CA ASP A 79 0.94 4.36 -4.94
C ASP A 79 -0.35 3.95 -4.20
N GLY A 80 -0.60 4.55 -3.01
CA GLY A 80 -1.81 4.32 -2.24
C GLY A 80 -1.86 3.00 -1.47
N VAL A 81 -0.73 2.33 -1.26
CA VAL A 81 -0.64 1.15 -0.38
C VAL A 81 0.68 1.12 0.40
N VAL A 82 0.60 0.91 1.69
CA VAL A 82 1.74 0.65 2.57
C VAL A 82 1.96 -0.85 2.61
N THR A 83 3.17 -1.31 2.31
CA THR A 83 3.49 -2.75 2.23
C THR A 83 4.80 -3.04 2.95
N GLY A 84 4.88 -4.19 3.60
CA GLY A 84 6.09 -4.58 4.30
C GLY A 84 5.91 -5.79 5.19
N HIS A 85 6.78 -5.91 6.16
CA HIS A 85 6.73 -6.95 7.17
C HIS A 85 7.14 -6.40 8.54
N GLY A 86 6.72 -7.08 9.59
CA GLY A 86 7.05 -6.74 10.97
C GLY A 86 6.75 -7.91 11.90
N THR A 87 6.53 -7.60 13.17
CA THR A 87 6.14 -8.61 14.17
C THR A 87 4.88 -8.19 14.92
N ILE A 88 4.13 -9.17 15.40
CA ILE A 88 3.03 -9.04 16.36
C ILE A 88 3.33 -10.01 17.50
N ASP A 89 3.52 -9.51 18.72
CA ASP A 89 3.97 -10.28 19.87
C ASP A 89 5.22 -11.14 19.56
N GLY A 90 6.20 -10.55 18.85
CA GLY A 90 7.42 -11.20 18.41
C GLY A 90 7.27 -12.16 17.23
N ARG A 91 6.07 -12.42 16.72
CA ARG A 91 5.81 -13.32 15.58
C ARG A 91 5.87 -12.58 14.28
N ARG A 92 6.62 -13.07 13.31
CA ARG A 92 6.73 -12.44 11.98
C ARG A 92 5.42 -12.49 11.21
N VAL A 93 5.08 -11.37 10.58
CA VAL A 93 3.93 -11.23 9.69
C VAL A 93 4.30 -10.39 8.49
N CYS A 94 3.65 -10.64 7.37
CA CYS A 94 3.63 -9.74 6.22
C CYS A 94 2.34 -8.91 6.25
N VAL A 95 2.43 -7.64 5.88
CA VAL A 95 1.28 -6.72 5.94
C VAL A 95 1.22 -5.84 4.70
N PHE A 96 0.01 -5.58 4.22
CA PHE A 96 -0.28 -4.49 3.33
C PHE A 96 -1.51 -3.72 3.84
N ALA A 97 -1.53 -2.40 3.64
CA ALA A 97 -2.63 -1.54 4.05
C ALA A 97 -2.93 -0.53 2.93
N GLN A 98 -4.15 -0.58 2.39
CA GLN A 98 -4.60 0.36 1.37
C GLN A 98 -4.88 1.72 2.01
N ASP A 99 -4.35 2.78 1.38
CA ASP A 99 -4.47 4.15 1.87
C ASP A 99 -5.56 4.91 1.12
N PHE A 100 -6.71 5.05 1.78
CA PHE A 100 -7.85 5.77 1.21
C PHE A 100 -7.56 7.25 0.95
N THR A 101 -6.55 7.84 1.59
CA THR A 101 -6.14 9.24 1.38
C THR A 101 -5.44 9.47 0.04
N VAL A 102 -4.99 8.37 -0.62
CA VAL A 102 -4.33 8.38 -1.92
C VAL A 102 -5.21 7.69 -2.96
N PHE A 103 -5.74 8.42 -3.92
CA PHE A 103 -6.64 7.91 -4.97
C PHE A 103 -7.84 7.09 -4.45
N GLY A 104 -8.32 7.37 -3.21
CA GLY A 104 -9.38 6.58 -2.59
C GLY A 104 -8.98 5.12 -2.32
N GLY A 105 -7.70 4.83 -2.14
CA GLY A 105 -7.19 3.47 -1.97
C GLY A 105 -7.38 2.58 -3.20
N SER A 106 -7.70 3.16 -4.37
CA SER A 106 -8.01 2.39 -5.58
C SER A 106 -6.78 1.61 -6.07
N LEU A 107 -7.02 0.36 -6.46
CA LEU A 107 -5.99 -0.56 -6.90
C LEU A 107 -5.59 -0.28 -8.36
N GLY A 108 -4.34 0.13 -8.56
CA GLY A 108 -3.68 0.24 -9.85
C GLY A 108 -2.64 -0.86 -10.05
N GLU A 109 -1.92 -0.82 -11.17
CA GLU A 109 -0.89 -1.81 -11.53
C GLU A 109 0.19 -1.92 -10.45
N VAL A 110 0.88 -0.82 -10.16
CA VAL A 110 2.00 -0.80 -9.18
C VAL A 110 1.50 -1.05 -7.76
N HIS A 111 0.32 -0.56 -7.42
CA HIS A 111 -0.36 -0.87 -6.17
C HIS A 111 -0.52 -2.40 -6.00
N ALA A 112 -1.03 -3.10 -7.03
CA ALA A 112 -1.18 -4.54 -7.03
C ALA A 112 0.18 -5.27 -6.97
N GLU A 113 1.18 -4.83 -7.74
CA GLU A 113 2.53 -5.41 -7.71
C GLU A 113 3.15 -5.35 -6.31
N LYS A 114 2.94 -4.28 -5.57
CA LYS A 114 3.40 -4.16 -4.18
C LYS A 114 2.71 -5.18 -3.27
N ILE A 115 1.39 -5.35 -3.40
CA ILE A 115 0.63 -6.33 -2.62
C ILE A 115 1.08 -7.76 -2.96
N THR A 116 1.17 -8.10 -4.24
CA THR A 116 1.55 -9.44 -4.69
C THR A 116 2.97 -9.81 -4.24
N LYS A 117 3.90 -8.86 -4.25
CA LYS A 117 5.25 -9.04 -3.73
C LYS A 117 5.25 -9.41 -2.24
N VAL A 118 4.40 -8.78 -1.43
CA VAL A 118 4.26 -9.09 0.00
C VAL A 118 3.59 -10.44 0.21
N GLN A 119 2.59 -10.79 -0.60
CA GLN A 119 1.97 -12.12 -0.56
C GLN A 119 2.97 -13.24 -0.93
N ASP A 120 3.78 -13.03 -1.98
CA ASP A 120 4.85 -13.97 -2.37
C ASP A 120 5.88 -14.13 -1.24
N LEU A 121 6.23 -13.03 -0.56
CA LEU A 121 7.13 -13.06 0.60
C LEU A 121 6.51 -13.87 1.76
N ALA A 122 5.23 -13.66 2.06
CA ALA A 122 4.51 -14.38 3.11
C ALA A 122 4.49 -15.90 2.83
N ILE A 123 4.16 -16.31 1.61
CA ILE A 123 4.16 -17.71 1.18
C ILE A 123 5.57 -18.31 1.31
N LYS A 124 6.59 -17.61 0.80
CA LYS A 124 7.97 -18.06 0.85
C LYS A 124 8.52 -18.23 2.28
N MET A 125 8.10 -17.36 3.19
CA MET A 125 8.52 -17.38 4.59
C MET A 125 7.65 -18.28 5.47
N GLY A 126 6.48 -18.72 5.01
CA GLY A 126 5.50 -19.46 5.80
C GLY A 126 4.91 -18.64 6.95
N VAL A 127 4.70 -17.32 6.75
CA VAL A 127 4.19 -16.40 7.77
C VAL A 127 2.83 -15.84 7.40
N PRO A 128 1.99 -15.43 8.37
CA PRO A 128 0.70 -14.83 8.08
C PRO A 128 0.81 -13.58 7.18
N CYS A 129 -0.15 -13.42 6.27
CA CYS A 129 -0.33 -12.22 5.45
C CYS A 129 -1.58 -11.47 5.91
N ILE A 130 -1.44 -10.22 6.32
CA ILE A 130 -2.52 -9.38 6.81
C ILE A 130 -2.77 -8.24 5.83
N GLY A 131 -3.96 -8.21 5.24
CA GLY A 131 -4.36 -7.19 4.27
C GLY A 131 -5.42 -6.24 4.84
N ILE A 132 -5.03 -5.04 5.23
CA ILE A 132 -5.97 -4.01 5.70
C ILE A 132 -6.57 -3.32 4.48
N ASN A 133 -7.83 -3.65 4.17
CA ASN A 133 -8.50 -3.20 2.96
C ASN A 133 -9.36 -1.96 3.24
N ASP A 134 -9.02 -0.84 2.57
CA ASP A 134 -9.78 0.40 2.56
C ASP A 134 -9.69 1.03 1.16
N SER A 135 -10.55 0.62 0.25
CA SER A 135 -10.44 0.90 -1.18
C SER A 135 -11.78 1.21 -1.82
N GLY A 136 -11.78 2.15 -2.77
CA GLY A 136 -12.89 2.43 -3.65
C GLY A 136 -13.00 1.48 -4.86
N GLY A 137 -12.15 0.45 -4.97
CA GLY A 137 -12.16 -0.52 -6.06
C GLY A 137 -11.00 -0.36 -7.05
N ALA A 138 -11.19 -0.78 -8.31
CA ALA A 138 -10.17 -0.66 -9.36
C ALA A 138 -9.95 0.81 -9.76
N ARG A 139 -8.69 1.16 -10.02
CA ARG A 139 -8.31 2.51 -10.51
C ARG A 139 -8.71 2.65 -11.97
N ILE A 140 -9.81 3.36 -12.22
CA ILE A 140 -10.44 3.49 -13.54
C ILE A 140 -9.47 4.05 -14.58
N GLN A 141 -8.59 4.98 -14.20
CA GLN A 141 -7.61 5.61 -15.08
C GLN A 141 -6.59 4.63 -15.67
N GLU A 142 -6.41 3.48 -15.05
CA GLU A 142 -5.50 2.42 -15.52
C GLU A 142 -6.24 1.30 -16.30
N GLY A 143 -7.56 1.38 -16.37
CA GLY A 143 -8.37 0.47 -17.18
C GLY A 143 -8.19 -1.01 -16.82
N VAL A 144 -8.05 -1.87 -17.84
CA VAL A 144 -7.95 -3.32 -17.68
C VAL A 144 -6.73 -3.78 -16.89
N VAL A 145 -5.66 -2.99 -16.85
CA VAL A 145 -4.45 -3.31 -16.10
C VAL A 145 -4.72 -3.34 -14.60
N ALA A 146 -5.59 -2.43 -14.10
CA ALA A 146 -6.04 -2.46 -12.71
C ALA A 146 -6.82 -3.74 -12.38
N LEU A 147 -7.64 -4.23 -13.30
CA LEU A 147 -8.37 -5.51 -13.12
C LEU A 147 -7.42 -6.71 -13.12
N ASN A 148 -6.39 -6.70 -13.98
CA ASN A 148 -5.34 -7.72 -13.93
C ASN A 148 -4.65 -7.76 -12.56
N GLY A 149 -4.45 -6.59 -11.94
CA GLY A 149 -3.90 -6.52 -10.59
C GLY A 149 -4.72 -7.31 -9.55
N TYR A 150 -6.06 -7.25 -9.63
CA TYR A 150 -6.93 -8.08 -8.79
C TYR A 150 -6.76 -9.58 -9.08
N ALA A 151 -6.66 -9.97 -10.36
CA ALA A 151 -6.46 -11.38 -10.74
C ALA A 151 -5.16 -11.92 -10.13
N GLU A 152 -4.08 -11.14 -10.18
CA GLU A 152 -2.79 -11.51 -9.59
C GLU A 152 -2.84 -11.67 -8.06
N ILE A 153 -3.59 -10.81 -7.36
CA ILE A 153 -3.81 -10.92 -5.92
C ILE A 153 -4.63 -12.18 -5.60
N PHE A 154 -5.73 -12.41 -6.32
CA PHE A 154 -6.59 -13.58 -6.11
C PHE A 154 -5.86 -14.88 -6.40
N TRP A 155 -5.04 -14.91 -7.44
CA TRP A 155 -4.19 -16.06 -7.74
C TRP A 155 -3.32 -16.43 -6.54
N ARG A 156 -2.66 -15.47 -5.91
CA ARG A 156 -1.83 -15.69 -4.72
C ARG A 156 -2.64 -16.08 -3.50
N ASN A 157 -3.84 -15.53 -3.34
CA ASN A 157 -4.74 -15.95 -2.27
C ASN A 157 -5.09 -17.44 -2.39
N VAL A 158 -5.34 -17.92 -3.61
CA VAL A 158 -5.60 -19.35 -3.87
C VAL A 158 -4.35 -20.19 -3.56
N GLN A 159 -3.16 -19.77 -4.02
CA GLN A 159 -1.90 -20.47 -3.75
C GLN A 159 -1.56 -20.49 -2.24
N ALA A 160 -1.86 -19.45 -1.50
CA ALA A 160 -1.61 -19.33 -0.07
C ALA A 160 -2.63 -20.11 0.78
N SER A 161 -3.80 -20.43 0.24
CA SER A 161 -4.88 -21.10 0.95
C SER A 161 -4.44 -22.47 1.49
N GLY A 162 -4.61 -22.66 2.80
CA GLY A 162 -4.15 -23.86 3.50
C GLY A 162 -2.64 -23.93 3.78
N ILE A 163 -1.86 -22.95 3.31
CA ILE A 163 -0.39 -22.89 3.52
C ILE A 163 -0.03 -21.85 4.59
N VAL A 164 -0.53 -20.63 4.43
CA VAL A 164 -0.32 -19.54 5.38
C VAL A 164 -1.64 -18.88 5.76
N PRO A 165 -1.80 -18.40 7.01
CA PRO A 165 -2.97 -17.65 7.41
C PRO A 165 -3.09 -16.34 6.60
N GLN A 166 -4.29 -16.09 6.08
CA GLN A 166 -4.62 -14.85 5.38
C GLN A 166 -5.71 -14.12 6.15
N LEU A 167 -5.41 -12.92 6.64
CA LEU A 167 -6.35 -12.09 7.37
C LEU A 167 -6.69 -10.86 6.54
N SER A 168 -7.98 -10.52 6.46
CA SER A 168 -8.47 -9.43 5.64
C SER A 168 -9.38 -8.49 6.45
N PRO A 169 -8.85 -7.66 7.36
CA PRO A 169 -9.61 -6.58 7.97
C PRO A 169 -10.09 -5.58 6.92
N VAL A 170 -11.38 -5.26 6.96
CA VAL A 170 -12.03 -4.37 6.00
C VAL A 170 -12.55 -3.12 6.70
N SER A 171 -12.25 -1.94 6.20
CA SER A 171 -12.66 -0.68 6.79
C SER A 171 -13.54 0.19 5.87
N TYR A 172 -13.98 -0.31 4.73
CA TYR A 172 -14.98 0.34 3.90
C TYR A 172 -16.41 -0.03 4.32
N THR A 173 -17.36 0.91 4.16
CA THR A 173 -18.69 0.86 4.78
C THR A 173 -19.77 0.15 3.95
N HIS A 174 -19.46 -0.54 2.84
CA HIS A 174 -20.46 -1.04 1.89
C HIS A 174 -20.46 -2.55 1.64
N LEU A 175 -19.82 -3.34 2.48
CA LEU A 175 -20.01 -4.78 2.48
C LEU A 175 -21.16 -5.13 3.43
N THR A 176 -22.38 -5.06 2.91
CA THR A 176 -23.44 -5.90 3.42
C THR A 176 -23.15 -7.30 2.90
N LEU A 177 -22.54 -8.14 3.73
CA LEU A 177 -22.60 -9.58 3.50
C LEU A 177 -24.09 -9.96 3.50
N PRO A 178 -24.59 -10.69 2.49
CA PRO A 178 -25.92 -11.26 2.60
C PRO A 178 -25.93 -12.15 3.83
N THR A 179 -26.62 -11.71 4.86
CA THR A 179 -26.98 -12.56 6.01
C THR A 179 -28.08 -13.49 5.53
N ASN A 180 -27.71 -14.70 5.17
CA ASN A 180 -28.62 -15.83 5.12
C ASN A 180 -28.56 -16.58 6.43
#